data_8ff888e3646a51830ff92f00f60535e5
#
_entry.id   8ff888e3646a51830ff92f00f60535e5
#
_cell.length_a   1.000
_cell.length_b   1.000
_cell.length_c   1.000
_cell.angle_alpha   90.00
_cell.angle_beta   90.00
_cell.angle_gamma   90.00
#
_symmetry.space_group_name_H-M   'P 1'
#
loop_
_entity.id
_entity.type
_entity.pdbx_description
1 polymer ?
#
loop_
_entity_poly.entity_id
_entity_poly.type
_entity_poly.pdbx_seq_one_letter_code
_entity_poly.pdbx_strand_id
1 'polypeptide(L)'
;METSITIVAPDKHTGSPYKVVYLLHGLCGRSGDWVDYTMLPNYAKDYDAVFIMPEVARSFYTDMRYGLSYQSYVSEELPLMVSNLFNISKRREDAAVIGASMGGYGALKCVLSKPEQYGFCGAFSSPCLMLKEHLEYSEGAKRFEELFGERLFKDFQAAFGEKIEWNPKEDVVELAKEAKDKPNKPELYLACGTEDFLHNDNKRYQGLLQELGYDSTFEDWQGNHNW
;
A
#
# COMPACT_ATOMS: atom_id res chain seq x y z
N MET A 1 14.50 14.03 -5.83
CA MET A 1 14.29 12.62 -6.24
C MET A 1 13.92 12.63 -7.70
N GLU A 2 14.54 11.80 -8.54
CA GLU A 2 14.09 11.58 -9.91
C GLU A 2 13.23 10.30 -9.91
N THR A 3 11.95 10.43 -10.25
CA THR A 3 10.98 9.33 -10.26
C THR A 3 9.90 9.63 -11.29
N SER A 4 9.11 8.64 -11.67
CA SER A 4 8.00 8.78 -12.60
C SER A 4 6.65 8.66 -11.90
N ILE A 5 5.63 9.24 -12.49
CA ILE A 5 4.25 9.11 -12.07
C ILE A 5 3.41 8.87 -13.32
N THR A 6 2.60 7.83 -13.30
CA THR A 6 1.56 7.63 -14.31
C THR A 6 0.24 8.18 -13.77
N ILE A 7 -0.50 8.90 -14.60
CA ILE A 7 -1.76 9.54 -14.20
C ILE A 7 -2.85 9.16 -15.20
N VAL A 8 -4.00 8.74 -14.67
CA VAL A 8 -5.23 8.61 -15.44
C VAL A 8 -6.22 9.63 -14.89
N ALA A 9 -6.69 10.54 -15.74
CA ALA A 9 -7.61 11.60 -15.37
C ALA A 9 -8.80 11.64 -16.35
N PRO A 10 -9.97 12.14 -15.93
CA PRO A 10 -11.13 12.28 -16.81
C PRO A 10 -10.86 13.24 -17.96
N ASP A 11 -11.37 12.93 -19.15
CA ASP A 11 -11.29 13.81 -20.32
C ASP A 11 -12.08 15.12 -20.15
N LYS A 12 -13.11 15.11 -19.31
CA LYS A 12 -14.00 16.24 -19.09
C LYS A 12 -13.96 16.69 -17.64
N HIS A 13 -13.76 17.98 -17.43
CA HIS A 13 -13.87 18.58 -16.12
C HIS A 13 -15.31 18.94 -15.81
N THR A 14 -15.85 18.39 -14.71
CA THR A 14 -17.25 18.65 -14.29
C THR A 14 -17.43 19.98 -13.55
N GLY A 15 -16.33 20.66 -13.19
CA GLY A 15 -16.31 21.85 -12.34
C GLY A 15 -16.23 21.57 -10.85
N SER A 16 -16.53 20.33 -10.43
CA SER A 16 -16.37 19.87 -9.03
C SER A 16 -14.95 19.38 -8.75
N PRO A 17 -14.48 19.43 -7.51
CA PRO A 17 -13.21 18.82 -7.15
C PRO A 17 -13.24 17.30 -7.40
N TYR A 18 -12.17 16.77 -7.98
CA TYR A 18 -12.02 15.34 -8.25
C TYR A 18 -11.77 14.55 -6.97
N LYS A 19 -12.27 13.32 -6.92
CA LYS A 19 -11.75 12.29 -6.01
C LYS A 19 -10.34 11.91 -6.44
N VAL A 20 -9.53 11.40 -5.52
CA VAL A 20 -8.17 10.93 -5.82
C VAL A 20 -7.96 9.50 -5.35
N VAL A 21 -7.37 8.68 -6.22
CA VAL A 21 -7.01 7.30 -5.90
C VAL A 21 -5.53 7.11 -6.18
N TYR A 22 -4.76 6.81 -5.15
CA TYR A 22 -3.36 6.43 -5.29
C TYR A 22 -3.28 4.93 -5.50
N LEU A 23 -2.68 4.50 -6.63
CA LEU A 23 -2.54 3.09 -7.00
C LEU A 23 -1.07 2.67 -6.90
N LEU A 24 -0.77 1.80 -5.97
CA LEU A 24 0.58 1.41 -5.59
C LEU A 24 0.99 0.08 -6.24
N HIS A 25 2.13 0.08 -6.96
CA HIS A 25 2.62 -1.10 -7.66
C HIS A 25 3.26 -2.13 -6.73
N GLY A 26 3.34 -3.39 -7.18
CA GLY A 26 4.01 -4.49 -6.49
C GLY A 26 5.54 -4.45 -6.63
N LEU A 27 6.21 -5.39 -5.96
CA LEU A 27 7.66 -5.55 -6.06
C LEU A 27 8.06 -5.87 -7.51
N CYS A 28 9.14 -5.26 -8.00
CA CYS A 28 9.58 -5.31 -9.38
C CYS A 28 8.61 -4.67 -10.41
N GLY A 29 7.53 -4.06 -9.94
CA GLY A 29 6.60 -3.32 -10.76
C GLY A 29 7.07 -1.88 -11.05
N ARG A 30 6.19 -1.13 -11.69
CA ARG A 30 6.42 0.27 -12.07
C ARG A 30 5.12 1.07 -12.04
N SER A 31 5.22 2.37 -12.16
CA SER A 31 4.09 3.29 -12.18
C SER A 31 3.03 2.99 -13.26
N GLY A 32 3.39 2.28 -14.34
CA GLY A 32 2.47 1.92 -15.44
C GLY A 32 1.66 0.64 -15.22
N ASP A 33 1.99 -0.19 -14.23
CA ASP A 33 1.44 -1.56 -14.12
C ASP A 33 -0.09 -1.61 -14.04
N TRP A 34 -0.70 -0.73 -13.28
CA TRP A 34 -2.16 -0.66 -13.16
C TRP A 34 -2.86 -0.34 -14.49
N VAL A 35 -2.19 0.40 -15.37
CA VAL A 35 -2.70 0.69 -16.72
C VAL A 35 -2.47 -0.48 -17.66
N ASP A 36 -1.28 -1.10 -17.57
CA ASP A 36 -0.83 -2.12 -18.51
C ASP A 36 -1.47 -3.50 -18.25
N TYR A 37 -1.74 -3.83 -16.97
CA TYR A 37 -2.20 -5.17 -16.57
C TYR A 37 -3.65 -5.22 -16.09
N THR A 38 -4.36 -4.07 -16.05
CA THR A 38 -5.75 -4.05 -15.60
C THR A 38 -6.65 -3.30 -16.59
N MET A 39 -7.96 -3.37 -16.33
CA MET A 39 -8.96 -2.60 -17.08
C MET A 39 -9.16 -1.18 -16.53
N LEU A 40 -8.22 -0.67 -15.72
CA LEU A 40 -8.30 0.65 -15.10
C LEU A 40 -8.66 1.77 -16.10
N PRO A 41 -7.99 1.91 -17.27
CA PRO A 41 -8.32 2.99 -18.21
C PRO A 41 -9.75 2.93 -18.72
N ASN A 42 -10.34 1.73 -18.76
CA ASN A 42 -11.73 1.57 -19.19
C ASN A 42 -12.73 1.94 -18.08
N TYR A 43 -12.49 1.45 -16.87
CA TYR A 43 -13.36 1.76 -15.72
C TYR A 43 -13.25 3.22 -15.26
N ALA A 44 -12.05 3.80 -15.32
CA ALA A 44 -11.81 5.18 -14.88
C ALA A 44 -12.66 6.23 -15.61
N LYS A 45 -13.12 5.93 -16.83
CA LYS A 45 -13.96 6.84 -17.62
C LYS A 45 -15.30 7.17 -16.96
N ASP A 46 -15.80 6.26 -16.13
CA ASP A 46 -17.12 6.36 -15.50
C ASP A 46 -17.07 7.09 -14.14
N TYR A 47 -15.88 7.49 -13.70
CA TYR A 47 -15.67 8.11 -12.40
C TYR A 47 -15.07 9.51 -12.51
N ASP A 48 -15.55 10.42 -11.69
CA ASP A 48 -15.01 11.77 -11.52
C ASP A 48 -13.83 11.75 -10.53
N ALA A 49 -12.79 11.01 -10.90
CA ALA A 49 -11.61 10.73 -10.09
C ALA A 49 -10.31 10.80 -10.88
N VAL A 50 -9.24 11.20 -10.22
CA VAL A 50 -7.86 11.15 -10.75
C VAL A 50 -7.14 9.99 -10.09
N PHE A 51 -6.55 9.11 -10.91
CA PHE A 51 -5.78 7.96 -10.47
C PHE A 51 -4.29 8.27 -10.60
N ILE A 52 -3.55 8.17 -9.50
CA ILE A 52 -2.15 8.55 -9.38
C ILE A 52 -1.33 7.31 -9.06
N MET A 53 -0.39 6.99 -9.92
CA MET A 53 0.46 5.79 -9.81
C MET A 53 1.93 6.20 -9.70
N PRO A 54 2.48 6.31 -8.48
CA PRO A 54 3.89 6.66 -8.28
C PRO A 54 4.82 5.49 -8.56
N GLU A 55 6.03 5.78 -9.01
CA GLU A 55 7.16 4.86 -9.06
C GLU A 55 7.94 4.94 -7.76
N VAL A 56 8.12 3.80 -7.08
CA VAL A 56 8.82 3.71 -5.79
C VAL A 56 9.91 2.63 -5.75
N ALA A 57 10.27 2.09 -6.90
CA ALA A 57 11.27 1.02 -7.03
C ALA A 57 10.96 -0.18 -6.10
N ARG A 58 11.96 -0.72 -5.42
CA ARG A 58 11.87 -1.90 -4.53
C ARG A 58 11.92 -1.48 -3.04
N SER A 59 11.27 -0.37 -2.70
CA SER A 59 11.42 0.33 -1.42
C SER A 59 10.55 -0.21 -0.29
N PHE A 60 9.58 -1.08 -0.57
CA PHE A 60 8.51 -1.44 0.38
C PHE A 60 7.77 -0.22 0.94
N TYR A 61 7.70 0.86 0.14
CA TYR A 61 7.06 2.11 0.57
C TYR A 61 7.57 2.60 1.93
N THR A 62 8.89 2.47 2.16
CA THR A 62 9.56 2.93 3.38
C THR A 62 10.46 4.13 3.08
N ASP A 63 10.78 4.90 4.10
CA ASP A 63 11.94 5.79 4.07
C ASP A 63 13.16 4.90 4.27
N MET A 64 13.77 4.50 3.15
CA MET A 64 14.76 3.43 3.15
C MET A 64 15.98 3.77 3.99
N ARG A 65 16.51 2.78 4.69
CA ARG A 65 17.77 2.94 5.43
C ARG A 65 18.95 3.27 4.52
N TYR A 66 18.99 2.63 3.35
CA TYR A 66 20.01 2.84 2.32
C TYR A 66 19.34 3.14 0.97
N GLY A 67 18.67 4.28 0.88
CA GLY A 67 17.94 4.67 -0.31
C GLY A 67 17.20 5.99 -0.15
N LEU A 68 16.10 6.13 -0.87
CA LEU A 68 15.27 7.34 -0.88
C LEU A 68 14.10 7.22 0.12
N SER A 69 13.53 8.36 0.52
CA SER A 69 12.43 8.45 1.47
C SER A 69 11.09 8.26 0.77
N TYR A 70 10.76 7.03 0.36
CA TYR A 70 9.58 6.75 -0.43
C TYR A 70 8.27 6.81 0.37
N GLN A 71 8.27 6.54 1.67
CA GLN A 71 7.09 6.73 2.51
C GLN A 71 6.72 8.22 2.60
N SER A 72 7.68 9.06 2.92
CA SER A 72 7.51 10.52 2.94
C SER A 72 7.07 11.04 1.56
N TYR A 73 7.67 10.53 0.49
CA TYR A 73 7.28 10.89 -0.87
C TYR A 73 5.81 10.57 -1.14
N VAL A 74 5.36 9.34 -0.93
CA VAL A 74 4.00 8.89 -1.28
C VAL A 74 2.95 9.50 -0.35
N SER A 75 3.25 9.66 0.94
CA SER A 75 2.27 10.11 1.93
C SER A 75 2.24 11.62 2.16
N GLU A 76 3.26 12.38 1.71
CA GLU A 76 3.37 13.82 1.96
C GLU A 76 3.61 14.63 0.68
N GLU A 77 4.71 14.35 -0.04
CA GLU A 77 5.11 15.16 -1.19
C GLU A 77 4.15 14.96 -2.37
N LEU A 78 3.80 13.71 -2.69
CA LEU A 78 2.94 13.37 -3.80
C LEU A 78 1.52 13.95 -3.66
N PRO A 79 0.82 13.82 -2.51
CA PRO A 79 -0.48 14.46 -2.31
C PRO A 79 -0.45 15.98 -2.47
N LEU A 80 0.61 16.64 -1.96
CA LEU A 80 0.78 18.07 -2.13
C LEU A 80 0.97 18.44 -3.61
N MET A 81 1.81 17.70 -4.34
CA MET A 81 2.04 17.92 -5.76
C MET A 81 0.76 17.72 -6.58
N VAL A 82 0.02 16.63 -6.31
CA VAL A 82 -1.24 16.32 -7.00
C VAL A 82 -2.28 17.42 -6.75
N SER A 83 -2.39 17.94 -5.53
CA SER A 83 -3.31 19.03 -5.19
C SER A 83 -2.96 20.37 -5.86
N ASN A 84 -1.69 20.55 -6.26
CA ASN A 84 -1.27 21.72 -7.03
C ASN A 84 -1.51 21.58 -8.54
N LEU A 85 -1.58 20.34 -9.04
CA LEU A 85 -1.80 20.04 -10.46
C LEU A 85 -3.27 19.88 -10.83
N PHE A 86 -4.08 19.39 -9.91
CA PHE A 86 -5.49 19.07 -10.12
C PHE A 86 -6.35 19.71 -9.03
N ASN A 87 -7.58 20.05 -9.38
CA ASN A 87 -8.60 20.47 -8.42
C ASN A 87 -9.11 19.25 -7.63
N ILE A 88 -8.35 18.79 -6.64
CA ILE A 88 -8.65 17.60 -5.83
C ILE A 88 -9.52 17.99 -4.63
N SER A 89 -10.49 17.15 -4.30
CA SER A 89 -11.28 17.25 -3.08
C SER A 89 -10.38 17.20 -1.83
N LYS A 90 -10.69 18.03 -0.85
CA LYS A 90 -9.99 18.05 0.46
C LYS A 90 -10.65 17.12 1.49
N ARG A 91 -11.72 16.44 1.11
CA ARG A 91 -12.44 15.53 1.98
C ARG A 91 -11.71 14.18 1.98
N ARG A 92 -11.46 13.63 3.17
CA ARG A 92 -10.81 12.32 3.29
C ARG A 92 -11.58 11.18 2.61
N GLU A 93 -12.93 11.29 2.62
CA GLU A 93 -13.85 10.30 2.01
C GLU A 93 -13.71 10.25 0.47
N ASP A 94 -13.11 11.27 -0.12
CA ASP A 94 -12.83 11.36 -1.54
C ASP A 94 -11.39 10.94 -1.91
N ALA A 95 -10.62 10.46 -0.92
CA ALA A 95 -9.23 10.01 -1.10
C ALA A 95 -9.06 8.54 -0.71
N ALA A 96 -8.48 7.75 -1.61
CA ALA A 96 -8.22 6.33 -1.42
C ALA A 96 -6.76 5.98 -1.74
N VAL A 97 -6.24 4.95 -1.08
CA VAL A 97 -4.96 4.31 -1.44
C VAL A 97 -5.21 2.83 -1.68
N ILE A 98 -4.83 2.34 -2.83
CA ILE A 98 -5.03 0.94 -3.24
C ILE A 98 -3.70 0.38 -3.73
N GLY A 99 -3.38 -0.86 -3.39
CA GLY A 99 -2.14 -1.46 -3.84
C GLY A 99 -2.17 -2.98 -3.89
N ALA A 100 -1.28 -3.53 -4.71
CA ALA A 100 -1.10 -4.98 -4.87
C ALA A 100 0.28 -5.40 -4.37
N SER A 101 0.37 -6.53 -3.67
CA SER A 101 1.61 -7.08 -3.13
C SER A 101 2.35 -6.04 -2.26
N MET A 102 3.61 -5.70 -2.58
CA MET A 102 4.35 -4.62 -1.91
C MET A 102 3.51 -3.33 -1.82
N GLY A 103 2.72 -3.01 -2.86
CA GLY A 103 1.81 -1.86 -2.86
C GLY A 103 0.66 -1.99 -1.88
N GLY A 104 0.16 -3.20 -1.61
CA GLY A 104 -0.87 -3.45 -0.60
C GLY A 104 -0.36 -3.14 0.82
N TYR A 105 0.86 -3.58 1.13
CA TYR A 105 1.54 -3.18 2.36
C TYR A 105 1.74 -1.65 2.43
N GLY A 106 2.18 -1.02 1.34
CA GLY A 106 2.32 0.43 1.25
C GLY A 106 1.00 1.17 1.45
N ALA A 107 -0.11 0.66 0.88
CA ALA A 107 -1.44 1.24 1.04
C ALA A 107 -1.89 1.22 2.51
N LEU A 108 -1.75 0.08 3.19
CA LEU A 108 -2.05 -0.04 4.62
C LEU A 108 -1.20 0.92 5.45
N LYS A 109 0.11 1.00 5.19
CA LYS A 109 1.00 1.95 5.90
C LYS A 109 0.53 3.39 5.74
N CYS A 110 0.28 3.83 4.50
CA CYS A 110 -0.16 5.20 4.23
C CYS A 110 -1.45 5.53 4.98
N VAL A 111 -2.46 4.67 4.86
CA VAL A 111 -3.79 4.94 5.39
C VAL A 111 -3.84 4.85 6.91
N LEU A 112 -3.15 3.89 7.51
CA LEU A 112 -3.10 3.72 8.97
C LEU A 112 -2.22 4.78 9.66
N SER A 113 -1.15 5.24 9.00
CA SER A 113 -0.31 6.32 9.52
C SER A 113 -1.03 7.68 9.48
N LYS A 114 -1.84 7.92 8.44
CA LYS A 114 -2.53 9.21 8.19
C LYS A 114 -4.03 9.03 7.95
N PRO A 115 -4.78 8.49 8.91
CA PRO A 115 -6.21 8.21 8.74
C PRO A 115 -7.06 9.47 8.53
N GLU A 116 -6.53 10.64 8.86
CA GLU A 116 -7.16 11.93 8.59
C GLU A 116 -7.11 12.34 7.10
N GLN A 117 -6.23 11.71 6.30
CA GLN A 117 -6.08 12.03 4.87
C GLN A 117 -6.89 11.10 3.97
N TYR A 118 -7.12 9.85 4.39
CA TYR A 118 -7.68 8.81 3.53
C TYR A 118 -8.92 8.17 4.12
N GLY A 119 -9.98 8.04 3.33
CA GLY A 119 -11.22 7.38 3.71
C GLY A 119 -11.24 5.89 3.45
N PHE A 120 -10.47 5.42 2.46
CA PHE A 120 -10.50 4.04 2.00
C PHE A 120 -9.10 3.50 1.71
N CYS A 121 -8.90 2.21 2.02
CA CYS A 121 -7.73 1.42 1.67
C CYS A 121 -8.12 0.12 0.97
N GLY A 122 -7.54 -0.14 -0.21
CA GLY A 122 -7.58 -1.46 -0.87
C GLY A 122 -6.22 -2.13 -0.81
N ALA A 123 -6.12 -3.32 -0.23
CA ALA A 123 -4.86 -4.03 -0.03
C ALA A 123 -4.96 -5.46 -0.56
N PHE A 124 -4.28 -5.74 -1.69
CA PHE A 124 -4.37 -7.01 -2.39
C PHE A 124 -3.10 -7.83 -2.20
N SER A 125 -3.23 -9.09 -1.72
CA SER A 125 -2.11 -10.02 -1.53
C SER A 125 -0.91 -9.37 -0.82
N SER A 126 -1.16 -8.73 0.32
CA SER A 126 -0.16 -7.88 0.98
C SER A 126 0.87 -8.70 1.76
N PRO A 127 2.18 -8.46 1.56
CA PRO A 127 3.24 -9.01 2.42
C PRO A 127 3.38 -8.20 3.73
N CYS A 128 4.25 -8.66 4.61
CA CYS A 128 4.68 -7.96 5.82
C CYS A 128 3.55 -7.66 6.84
N LEU A 129 2.44 -8.38 6.77
CA LEU A 129 1.28 -8.17 7.66
C LEU A 129 1.52 -8.67 9.08
N MET A 130 2.45 -9.63 9.26
CA MET A 130 2.86 -10.19 10.56
C MET A 130 4.37 -9.98 10.77
N LEU A 131 4.85 -8.76 10.48
CA LEU A 131 6.27 -8.46 10.37
C LEU A 131 7.04 -8.80 11.65
N LYS A 132 6.53 -8.40 12.81
CA LYS A 132 7.15 -8.69 14.12
C LYS A 132 7.32 -10.18 14.35
N GLU A 133 6.25 -10.95 14.14
CA GLU A 133 6.25 -12.40 14.31
C GLU A 133 7.29 -13.05 13.38
N HIS A 134 7.31 -12.67 12.12
CA HIS A 134 8.25 -13.22 11.15
C HIS A 134 9.71 -12.89 11.48
N LEU A 135 9.99 -11.74 12.06
CA LEU A 135 11.34 -11.35 12.47
C LEU A 135 11.78 -12.01 13.77
N GLU A 136 10.87 -12.22 14.74
CA GLU A 136 11.17 -12.83 16.02
C GLU A 136 11.32 -14.36 15.94
N TYR A 137 10.48 -15.04 15.14
CA TYR A 137 10.50 -16.51 14.99
C TYR A 137 11.50 -17.03 13.95
N SER A 138 11.96 -16.19 13.05
CA SER A 138 13.06 -16.56 12.19
C SER A 138 14.36 -16.36 12.96
N GLU A 139 15.29 -17.31 12.93
CA GLU A 139 16.67 -17.11 13.40
C GLU A 139 17.33 -15.93 12.64
N GLY A 140 16.64 -14.78 12.64
CA GLY A 140 17.01 -13.54 11.99
C GLY A 140 17.12 -13.64 10.47
N ALA A 141 17.95 -12.78 9.93
CA ALA A 141 18.20 -12.56 8.52
C ALA A 141 18.48 -13.83 7.68
N LYS A 142 19.07 -14.89 8.24
CA LYS A 142 19.39 -16.12 7.49
C LYS A 142 18.18 -16.85 6.95
N ARG A 143 17.14 -17.05 7.77
CA ARG A 143 15.95 -17.76 7.32
C ARG A 143 15.15 -16.95 6.30
N PHE A 144 15.20 -15.62 6.38
CA PHE A 144 14.58 -14.75 5.40
C PHE A 144 15.26 -14.89 4.03
N GLU A 145 16.62 -14.95 4.02
CA GLU A 145 17.40 -15.19 2.81
C GLU A 145 17.13 -16.58 2.20
N GLU A 146 17.06 -17.62 3.04
CA GLU A 146 16.73 -19.00 2.62
C GLU A 146 15.33 -19.11 2.00
N LEU A 147 14.33 -18.40 2.55
CA LEU A 147 12.95 -18.45 2.08
C LEU A 147 12.72 -17.61 0.81
N PHE A 148 13.35 -16.45 0.71
CA PHE A 148 13.04 -15.47 -0.32
C PHE A 148 14.19 -15.21 -1.30
N GLY A 149 15.36 -15.78 -1.05
CA GLY A 149 16.58 -15.65 -1.86
C GLY A 149 17.34 -14.36 -1.60
N GLU A 150 18.63 -14.39 -1.96
CA GLU A 150 19.61 -13.32 -1.69
C GLU A 150 19.16 -11.94 -2.21
N ARG A 151 18.53 -11.89 -3.39
CA ARG A 151 18.14 -10.63 -4.01
C ARG A 151 17.08 -9.90 -3.18
N LEU A 152 16.00 -10.60 -2.79
CA LEU A 152 14.93 -10.01 -1.99
C LEU A 152 15.44 -9.66 -0.60
N PHE A 153 16.31 -10.50 -0.03
CA PHE A 153 16.97 -10.22 1.23
C PHE A 153 17.74 -8.88 1.19
N LYS A 154 18.51 -8.63 0.13
CA LYS A 154 19.21 -7.34 -0.05
C LYS A 154 18.27 -6.15 -0.21
N ASP A 155 17.12 -6.33 -0.86
CA ASP A 155 16.10 -5.29 -0.92
C ASP A 155 15.55 -4.95 0.47
N PHE A 156 15.28 -5.96 1.30
CA PHE A 156 14.88 -5.75 2.69
C PHE A 156 15.98 -5.07 3.52
N GLN A 157 17.23 -5.43 3.33
CA GLN A 157 18.34 -4.75 3.99
C GLN A 157 18.44 -3.29 3.57
N ALA A 158 18.25 -2.98 2.29
CA ALA A 158 18.25 -1.61 1.80
C ALA A 158 17.09 -0.79 2.38
N ALA A 159 15.91 -1.39 2.50
CA ALA A 159 14.72 -0.74 3.04
C ALA A 159 14.80 -0.59 4.58
N PHE A 160 15.03 -1.69 5.30
CA PHE A 160 14.86 -1.77 6.76
C PHE A 160 16.18 -1.75 7.56
N GLY A 161 17.33 -1.76 6.90
CA GLY A 161 18.64 -1.80 7.51
C GLY A 161 19.29 -3.20 7.50
N GLU A 162 20.60 -3.24 7.69
CA GLU A 162 21.42 -4.46 7.53
C GLU A 162 20.94 -5.65 8.36
N LYS A 163 20.46 -5.40 9.57
CA LYS A 163 19.94 -6.43 10.48
C LYS A 163 18.45 -6.71 10.33
N ILE A 164 17.74 -5.93 9.50
CA ILE A 164 16.29 -5.98 9.36
C ILE A 164 15.61 -5.96 10.74
N GLU A 165 15.92 -4.96 11.55
CA GLU A 165 15.39 -4.82 12.90
C GLU A 165 13.92 -4.38 12.83
N TRP A 166 13.08 -4.98 13.66
CA TRP A 166 11.68 -4.60 13.78
C TRP A 166 11.53 -3.12 14.19
N ASN A 167 10.64 -2.43 13.50
CA ASN A 167 10.30 -1.04 13.79
C ASN A 167 8.77 -0.89 13.79
N PRO A 168 8.16 -0.41 14.89
CA PRO A 168 6.71 -0.27 14.97
C PRO A 168 6.12 0.67 13.91
N LYS A 169 6.87 1.63 13.40
CA LYS A 169 6.42 2.52 12.32
C LYS A 169 6.31 1.84 10.96
N GLU A 170 6.96 0.70 10.82
CA GLU A 170 6.91 -0.14 9.62
C GLU A 170 5.92 -1.31 9.77
N ASP A 171 5.38 -1.53 10.97
CA ASP A 171 4.51 -2.64 11.29
C ASP A 171 3.03 -2.24 11.20
N VAL A 172 2.33 -2.74 10.21
CA VAL A 172 0.91 -2.40 9.97
C VAL A 172 -0.03 -2.88 11.10
N VAL A 173 0.40 -3.86 11.90
CA VAL A 173 -0.33 -4.27 13.13
C VAL A 173 -0.23 -3.18 14.19
N GLU A 174 0.96 -2.63 14.43
CA GLU A 174 1.16 -1.56 15.40
C GLU A 174 0.49 -0.26 14.92
N LEU A 175 0.60 0.08 13.64
CA LEU A 175 -0.10 1.22 13.06
C LEU A 175 -1.63 1.09 13.21
N ALA A 176 -2.19 -0.11 13.01
CA ALA A 176 -3.61 -0.36 13.22
C ALA A 176 -4.01 -0.20 14.71
N LYS A 177 -3.18 -0.68 15.64
CA LYS A 177 -3.40 -0.48 17.08
C LYS A 177 -3.35 0.99 17.50
N GLU A 178 -2.41 1.77 16.94
CA GLU A 178 -2.30 3.21 17.21
C GLU A 178 -3.48 4.01 16.65
N ALA A 179 -4.00 3.59 15.49
CA ALA A 179 -5.09 4.29 14.81
C ALA A 179 -6.49 3.85 15.26
N LYS A 180 -6.64 2.74 16.00
CA LYS A 180 -7.95 2.14 16.36
C LYS A 180 -8.90 3.08 17.10
N ASP A 181 -8.37 3.95 17.95
CA ASP A 181 -9.14 4.85 18.79
C ASP A 181 -9.31 6.26 18.16
N LYS A 182 -8.73 6.47 16.97
CA LYS A 182 -8.90 7.73 16.24
C LYS A 182 -10.33 7.84 15.67
N PRO A 183 -10.91 9.04 15.62
CA PRO A 183 -12.29 9.22 15.14
C PRO A 183 -12.45 8.92 13.64
N ASN A 184 -11.36 8.96 12.89
CA ASN A 184 -11.34 8.87 11.44
C ASN A 184 -10.73 7.55 10.97
N LYS A 185 -11.21 6.40 11.48
CA LYS A 185 -10.76 5.11 10.94
C LYS A 185 -11.13 4.98 9.46
N PRO A 186 -10.21 4.50 8.62
CA PRO A 186 -10.51 4.21 7.22
C PRO A 186 -11.36 2.94 7.09
N GLU A 187 -12.12 2.86 6.01
CA GLU A 187 -12.68 1.60 5.53
C GLU A 187 -11.56 0.79 4.86
N LEU A 188 -11.46 -0.50 5.17
CA LEU A 188 -10.40 -1.37 4.69
C LEU A 188 -10.97 -2.53 3.86
N TYR A 189 -10.51 -2.67 2.64
CA TYR A 189 -10.83 -3.80 1.78
C TYR A 189 -9.57 -4.60 1.49
N LEU A 190 -9.54 -5.85 1.91
CA LEU A 190 -8.44 -6.76 1.69
C LEU A 190 -8.90 -7.89 0.77
N ALA A 191 -8.00 -8.35 -0.11
CA ALA A 191 -8.28 -9.51 -0.94
C ALA A 191 -7.00 -10.31 -1.21
N CYS A 192 -7.14 -11.65 -1.31
CA CYS A 192 -6.00 -12.54 -1.56
C CYS A 192 -6.47 -13.85 -2.19
N GLY A 193 -5.74 -14.32 -3.19
CA GLY A 193 -6.01 -15.64 -3.78
C GLY A 193 -5.79 -16.78 -2.78
N THR A 194 -6.64 -17.82 -2.79
CA THR A 194 -6.53 -18.96 -1.85
C THR A 194 -5.29 -19.83 -2.07
N GLU A 195 -4.66 -19.74 -3.24
CA GLU A 195 -3.41 -20.43 -3.59
C GLU A 195 -2.19 -19.51 -3.47
N ASP A 196 -2.38 -18.26 -3.03
CA ASP A 196 -1.31 -17.29 -2.76
C ASP A 196 -0.58 -17.66 -1.46
N PHE A 197 0.74 -17.65 -1.48
CA PHE A 197 1.57 -17.94 -0.30
C PHE A 197 1.37 -16.92 0.84
N LEU A 198 0.79 -15.75 0.57
CA LEU A 198 0.44 -14.72 1.55
C LEU A 198 -1.00 -14.85 2.09
N HIS A 199 -1.80 -15.79 1.58
CA HIS A 199 -3.23 -15.90 1.94
C HIS A 199 -3.45 -16.02 3.44
N ASN A 200 -2.69 -16.89 4.12
CA ASN A 200 -2.87 -17.11 5.55
C ASN A 200 -2.63 -15.84 6.37
N ASP A 201 -1.59 -15.07 6.06
CA ASP A 201 -1.29 -13.83 6.78
C ASP A 201 -2.32 -12.73 6.48
N ASN A 202 -2.81 -12.63 5.24
CA ASN A 202 -3.89 -11.71 4.89
C ASN A 202 -5.17 -12.01 5.67
N LYS A 203 -5.54 -13.28 5.77
CA LYS A 203 -6.71 -13.73 6.55
C LYS A 203 -6.56 -13.50 8.06
N ARG A 204 -5.38 -13.76 8.62
CA ARG A 204 -5.06 -13.49 10.02
C ARG A 204 -5.13 -11.99 10.32
N TYR A 205 -4.57 -11.18 9.45
CA TYR A 205 -4.59 -9.72 9.58
C TYR A 205 -6.03 -9.16 9.54
N GLN A 206 -6.89 -9.69 8.66
CA GLN A 206 -8.32 -9.36 8.67
C GLN A 206 -8.97 -9.65 10.02
N GLY A 207 -8.72 -10.81 10.63
CA GLY A 207 -9.23 -11.13 11.97
C GLY A 207 -8.78 -10.10 13.01
N LEU A 208 -7.51 -9.72 12.97
CA LEU A 208 -6.98 -8.68 13.85
C LEU A 208 -7.66 -7.32 13.64
N LEU A 209 -7.89 -6.90 12.40
CA LEU A 209 -8.58 -5.64 12.12
C LEU A 209 -10.02 -5.65 12.67
N GLN A 210 -10.73 -6.76 12.57
CA GLN A 210 -12.07 -6.92 13.16
C GLN A 210 -12.02 -6.82 14.70
N GLU A 211 -11.05 -7.46 15.34
CA GLU A 211 -10.85 -7.36 16.80
C GLU A 211 -10.55 -5.92 17.25
N LEU A 212 -9.83 -5.14 16.41
CA LEU A 212 -9.54 -3.73 16.66
C LEU A 212 -10.70 -2.79 16.29
N GLY A 213 -11.83 -3.33 15.80
CA GLY A 213 -13.04 -2.57 15.48
C GLY A 213 -12.93 -1.72 14.22
N TYR A 214 -12.17 -2.18 13.23
CA TYR A 214 -12.18 -1.58 11.89
C TYR A 214 -13.39 -2.04 11.08
N ASP A 215 -13.92 -1.14 10.25
CA ASP A 215 -14.79 -1.51 9.14
C ASP A 215 -13.91 -2.13 8.05
N SER A 216 -13.91 -3.46 7.99
CA SER A 216 -13.00 -4.20 7.13
C SER A 216 -13.66 -5.39 6.46
N THR A 217 -13.47 -5.50 5.15
CA THR A 217 -13.92 -6.60 4.30
C THR A 217 -12.72 -7.41 3.84
N PHE A 218 -12.86 -8.74 3.80
CA PHE A 218 -11.89 -9.65 3.20
C PHE A 218 -12.59 -10.55 2.19
N GLU A 219 -12.05 -10.58 0.97
CA GLU A 219 -12.50 -11.49 -0.08
C GLU A 219 -11.36 -12.40 -0.50
N ASP A 220 -11.67 -13.69 -0.70
CA ASP A 220 -10.75 -14.65 -1.28
C ASP A 220 -11.42 -15.46 -2.39
N TRP A 221 -10.62 -15.86 -3.38
CA TRP A 221 -11.05 -16.71 -4.50
C TRP A 221 -9.90 -17.58 -4.98
N GLN A 222 -10.20 -18.58 -5.80
CA GLN A 222 -9.16 -19.41 -6.38
C GLN A 222 -8.21 -18.57 -7.24
N GLY A 223 -6.96 -18.50 -6.86
CA GLY A 223 -5.91 -17.72 -7.52
C GLY A 223 -4.63 -17.75 -6.73
N ASN A 224 -3.53 -17.41 -7.38
CA ASN A 224 -2.19 -17.34 -6.82
C ASN A 224 -1.67 -15.88 -6.86
N HIS A 225 -0.37 -15.66 -6.53
CA HIS A 225 0.24 -14.33 -6.45
C HIS A 225 0.59 -13.76 -7.84
N ASN A 226 -0.41 -13.31 -8.60
CA ASN A 226 -0.24 -12.62 -9.90
C ASN A 226 -1.40 -11.65 -10.17
N TRP A 227 -1.27 -10.86 -11.24
CA TRP A 227 -2.31 -9.95 -11.73
C TRP A 227 -3.52 -10.70 -12.27
#